data_5f28a5c77c48a8c15d2a07710fa79060
#
_entry.id   5f28a5c77c48a8c15d2a07710fa79060
#
_cell.length_a   1.000
_cell.length_b   1.000
_cell.length_c   1.000
_cell.angle_alpha   90.00
_cell.angle_beta   90.00
_cell.angle_gamma   90.00
#
_symmetry.space_group_name_H-M   'P 1'
#
loop_
_entity.id
_entity.type
_entity.pdbx_description
1 polymer ?
#
loop_
_entity_poly.entity_id
_entity_poly.type
_entity_poly.pdbx_seq_one_letter_code
_entity_poly.pdbx_strand_id
1 'polypeptide(L)'
;MKHILDLVDKVYKKENISYEQFIYLIKNGYKMQFYYKKRKFGSTQFDGYEFYEWNKDEGYQSYKTIEEFSDKINIDRKKLKDLWSDVKKIDFAD
;
A
#
# COMPACT_ATOMS: atom_id res chain seq x y z
N MET A 1 18.23 -12.93 -6.45
CA MET A 1 17.10 -12.01 -6.68
C MET A 1 15.82 -12.67 -6.18
N LYS A 2 15.09 -11.97 -5.34
CA LYS A 2 13.82 -12.53 -4.85
C LYS A 2 12.76 -12.46 -5.92
N HIS A 3 12.11 -13.57 -6.17
CA HIS A 3 11.01 -13.63 -7.10
C HIS A 3 9.78 -12.97 -6.48
N ILE A 4 8.95 -12.30 -7.29
CA ILE A 4 7.74 -11.64 -6.78
C ILE A 4 6.80 -12.63 -6.10
N LEU A 5 6.79 -13.88 -6.52
CA LEU A 5 5.96 -14.92 -5.90
C LEU A 5 6.35 -15.17 -4.44
N ASP A 6 7.60 -14.93 -4.07
CA ASP A 6 8.02 -15.04 -2.67
C ASP A 6 7.37 -13.95 -1.82
N LEU A 7 7.23 -12.73 -2.36
CA LEU A 7 6.55 -11.65 -1.66
C LEU A 7 5.05 -11.93 -1.54
N VAL A 8 4.44 -12.43 -2.61
CA VAL A 8 3.03 -12.82 -2.60
C VAL A 8 2.78 -13.86 -1.51
N ASP A 9 3.66 -14.84 -1.42
CA ASP A 9 3.56 -15.89 -0.41
C ASP A 9 3.67 -15.33 1.01
N LYS A 10 4.59 -14.38 1.24
CA LYS A 10 4.72 -13.71 2.54
C LYS A 10 3.43 -13.01 2.95
N VAL A 11 2.79 -12.33 2.02
CA VAL A 11 1.53 -11.63 2.30
C VAL A 11 0.43 -12.63 2.66
N TYR A 12 0.32 -13.74 1.92
CA TYR A 12 -0.67 -14.78 2.24
C TYR A 12 -0.42 -15.41 3.61
N LYS A 13 0.84 -15.54 4.01
CA LYS A 13 1.21 -16.09 5.32
C LYS A 13 1.11 -15.06 6.45
N LYS A 14 0.66 -13.85 6.14
CA LYS A 14 0.53 -12.75 7.11
C LYS A 14 1.86 -12.35 7.73
N GLU A 15 2.95 -12.52 7.00
CA GLU A 15 4.27 -12.06 7.42
C GLU A 15 4.42 -10.57 7.10
N ASN A 16 5.26 -9.90 7.87
CA ASN A 16 5.54 -8.49 7.63
C ASN A 16 6.39 -8.31 6.38
N ILE A 17 6.08 -7.28 5.61
CA ILE A 17 6.89 -6.90 4.44
C ILE A 17 7.35 -5.46 4.64
N SER A 18 8.43 -5.10 3.97
CA SER A 18 8.95 -3.74 4.02
C SER A 18 8.09 -2.80 3.16
N TYR A 19 8.26 -1.49 3.38
CA TYR A 19 7.59 -0.50 2.55
C TYR A 19 7.98 -0.65 1.07
N GLU A 20 9.27 -0.90 0.81
CA GLU A 20 9.74 -1.11 -0.56
C GLU A 20 9.09 -2.33 -1.20
N GLN A 21 8.92 -3.40 -0.44
CA GLN A 21 8.24 -4.61 -0.93
C GLN A 21 6.77 -4.33 -1.22
N PHE A 22 6.11 -3.56 -0.36
CA PHE A 22 4.72 -3.13 -0.57
C PHE A 22 4.60 -2.34 -1.88
N ILE A 23 5.48 -1.37 -2.08
CA ILE A 23 5.49 -0.55 -3.30
C ILE A 23 5.78 -1.41 -4.53
N TYR A 24 6.70 -2.37 -4.40
CA TYR A 24 7.03 -3.27 -5.51
C TYR A 24 5.80 -4.09 -5.95
N LEU A 25 5.02 -4.58 -5.00
CA LEU A 25 3.79 -5.31 -5.32
C LEU A 25 2.79 -4.41 -6.05
N ILE A 26 2.62 -3.19 -5.58
CA ILE A 26 1.72 -2.23 -6.23
C ILE A 26 2.19 -1.91 -7.65
N LYS A 27 3.50 -1.70 -7.83
CA LYS A 27 4.08 -1.46 -9.14
C LYS A 27 3.78 -2.60 -10.12
N ASN A 28 3.68 -3.81 -9.62
CA ASN A 28 3.41 -5.00 -10.43
C ASN A 28 1.92 -5.35 -10.54
N GLY A 29 1.04 -4.43 -10.17
CA GLY A 29 -0.38 -4.56 -10.43
C GLY A 29 -1.21 -5.16 -9.30
N TYR A 30 -0.62 -5.42 -8.16
CA TYR A 30 -1.37 -5.97 -7.02
C TYR A 30 -2.09 -4.87 -6.27
N LYS A 31 -3.36 -5.09 -5.96
CA LYS A 31 -4.13 -4.19 -5.12
C LYS A 31 -3.91 -4.60 -3.67
N MET A 32 -3.59 -3.62 -2.83
CA MET A 32 -3.20 -3.89 -1.45
C MET A 32 -4.13 -3.20 -0.47
N GLN A 33 -4.21 -3.74 0.73
CA GLN A 33 -4.94 -3.12 1.84
C GLN A 33 -4.16 -3.34 3.12
N PHE A 34 -4.42 -2.48 4.11
CA PHE A 34 -3.80 -2.60 5.43
C PHE A 34 -4.59 -1.78 6.44
N TYR A 35 -4.24 -1.93 7.71
CA TYR A 35 -4.80 -1.12 8.79
C TYR A 35 -3.72 -0.27 9.43
N TYR A 36 -4.10 0.94 9.79
CA TYR A 36 -3.27 1.86 10.56
C TYR A 36 -4.17 2.52 11.60
N LYS A 37 -3.86 2.34 12.88
CA LYS A 37 -4.67 2.88 14.00
C LYS A 37 -6.16 2.56 13.84
N LYS A 38 -6.47 1.30 13.56
CA LYS A 38 -7.83 0.79 13.37
C LYS A 38 -8.56 1.37 12.15
N ARG A 39 -7.87 2.10 11.31
CA ARG A 39 -8.42 2.62 10.05
C ARG A 39 -7.94 1.76 8.91
N LYS A 40 -8.82 1.47 7.97
CA LYS A 40 -8.49 0.62 6.83
C LYS A 40 -8.18 1.45 5.60
N PHE A 41 -7.06 1.15 4.95
CA PHE A 41 -6.61 1.84 3.75
C PHE A 41 -6.43 0.84 2.62
N GLY A 42 -6.51 1.33 1.40
CA GLY A 42 -6.31 0.49 0.24
C GLY A 42 -5.60 1.22 -0.88
N SER A 43 -5.09 0.46 -1.81
CA SER A 43 -4.45 0.97 -3.01
C SER A 43 -4.95 0.23 -4.23
N THR A 44 -4.98 0.91 -5.37
CA THR A 44 -5.40 0.32 -6.64
C THR A 44 -4.67 1.01 -7.77
N GLN A 45 -4.71 0.41 -8.96
CA GLN A 45 -4.16 0.98 -10.17
C GLN A 45 -5.27 1.03 -11.22
N PHE A 46 -5.92 2.17 -11.36
CA PHE A 46 -6.94 2.33 -12.39
C PHE A 46 -6.43 3.21 -13.53
N ASP A 47 -6.09 4.45 -13.22
CA ASP A 47 -5.56 5.41 -14.19
C ASP A 47 -4.29 6.04 -13.60
N GLY A 48 -3.43 5.20 -13.07
CA GLY A 48 -2.26 5.60 -12.32
C GLY A 48 -2.20 4.78 -11.05
N TYR A 49 -1.70 5.37 -9.98
CA TYR A 49 -1.61 4.71 -8.68
C TYR A 49 -2.43 5.48 -7.68
N GLU A 50 -3.43 4.82 -7.07
CA GLU A 50 -4.37 5.46 -6.16
C GLU A 50 -4.27 4.90 -4.75
N PHE A 51 -4.48 5.77 -3.76
CA PHE A 51 -4.47 5.43 -2.35
C PHE A 51 -5.67 6.09 -1.67
N TYR A 52 -6.37 5.33 -0.83
CA TYR A 52 -7.61 5.82 -0.22
C TYR A 52 -7.85 5.16 1.13
N GLU A 53 -8.71 5.79 1.93
CA GLU A 53 -9.21 5.20 3.16
C GLU A 53 -10.60 4.62 2.90
N TRP A 54 -10.84 3.40 3.38
CA TRP A 54 -12.14 2.73 3.21
C TRP A 54 -13.25 3.52 3.88
N ASN A 55 -14.40 3.59 3.21
CA ASN A 55 -15.61 4.27 3.70
C ASN A 55 -15.42 5.78 3.89
N LYS A 56 -14.45 6.37 3.19
CA LYS A 56 -14.23 7.81 3.19
C LYS A 56 -14.24 8.32 1.77
N ASP A 57 -14.97 9.43 1.55
CA ASP A 57 -14.97 10.09 0.25
C ASP A 57 -13.82 11.08 0.12
N GLU A 58 -13.22 11.43 1.24
CA GLU A 58 -12.12 12.39 1.29
C GLU A 58 -10.77 11.71 1.38
N GLY A 59 -9.72 12.43 1.00
CA GLY A 59 -8.37 11.91 1.17
C GLY A 59 -7.91 10.97 0.08
N TYR A 60 -8.69 10.85 -0.99
CA TYR A 60 -8.29 10.04 -2.14
C TYR A 60 -7.07 10.68 -2.80
N GLN A 61 -6.03 9.90 -2.99
CA GLN A 61 -4.77 10.36 -3.56
C GLN A 61 -4.48 9.58 -4.83
N SER A 62 -4.05 10.28 -5.87
CA SER A 62 -3.77 9.68 -7.17
C SER A 62 -2.47 10.26 -7.72
N TYR A 63 -1.61 9.40 -8.22
CA TYR A 63 -0.31 9.78 -8.77
C TYR A 63 -0.07 9.00 -10.07
N LYS A 64 0.61 9.64 -11.00
CA LYS A 64 0.86 9.04 -12.32
C LYS A 64 2.02 8.05 -12.31
N THR A 65 2.99 8.24 -11.43
CA THR A 65 4.16 7.36 -11.37
C THR A 65 4.25 6.68 -10.03
N ILE A 66 4.89 5.50 -10.03
CA ILE A 66 5.10 4.77 -8.78
C ILE A 66 6.05 5.53 -7.86
N GLU A 67 6.98 6.29 -8.40
CA GLU A 67 7.92 7.09 -7.63
C GLU A 67 7.20 8.17 -6.85
N GLU A 68 6.29 8.90 -7.51
CA GLU A 68 5.48 9.91 -6.83
C GLU A 68 4.59 9.28 -5.77
N PHE A 69 3.92 8.19 -6.13
CA PHE A 69 3.05 7.45 -5.22
C PHE A 69 3.83 7.07 -3.96
N SER A 70 4.98 6.40 -4.16
CA SER A 70 5.80 5.93 -3.05
C SER A 70 6.25 7.04 -2.12
N ASP A 71 6.61 8.19 -2.69
CA ASP A 71 7.14 9.32 -1.91
C ASP A 71 6.05 10.14 -1.23
N LYS A 72 4.88 10.26 -1.85
CA LYS A 72 3.89 11.27 -1.45
C LYS A 72 2.67 10.74 -0.73
N ILE A 73 2.32 9.46 -0.84
CA ILE A 73 1.12 8.98 -0.15
C ILE A 73 1.28 9.21 1.35
N ASN A 74 0.18 9.63 1.96
CA ASN A 74 0.22 10.05 3.36
C ASN A 74 -1.08 9.71 4.07
N ILE A 75 -1.01 9.67 5.40
CA ILE A 75 -2.16 9.53 6.29
C ILE A 75 -2.05 10.69 7.27
N ASP A 76 -3.07 11.54 7.31
CA ASP A 76 -3.11 12.70 8.20
C ASP A 76 -1.88 13.58 8.02
N ARG A 77 -1.44 13.77 6.76
CA ARG A 77 -0.29 14.60 6.36
C ARG A 77 1.08 14.03 6.74
N LYS A 78 1.12 12.78 7.22
CA LYS A 78 2.38 12.10 7.50
C LYS A 78 2.64 11.07 6.40
N LYS A 79 3.82 11.07 5.84
CA LYS A 79 4.15 10.15 4.74
C LYS A 79 4.04 8.71 5.20
N LEU A 80 3.39 7.87 4.39
CA LEU A 80 3.19 6.47 4.73
C LEU A 80 4.52 5.76 4.96
N LYS A 81 5.55 6.10 4.19
CA LYS A 81 6.86 5.48 4.37
C LYS A 81 7.41 5.70 5.78
N ASP A 82 7.05 6.80 6.43
CA ASP A 82 7.50 7.10 7.80
C ASP A 82 6.62 6.41 8.84
N LEU A 83 5.43 5.98 8.46
CA LEU A 83 4.47 5.32 9.36
C LEU A 83 4.50 3.80 9.22
N TRP A 84 5.29 3.27 8.31
CA TRP A 84 5.18 1.88 7.90
C TRP A 84 5.34 0.88 9.04
N SER A 85 6.19 1.18 10.01
CA SER A 85 6.40 0.29 11.15
C SER A 85 5.15 0.07 12.00
N ASP A 86 4.17 0.99 11.93
CA ASP A 86 2.93 0.90 12.68
C ASP A 86 1.76 0.33 11.87
N VAL A 87 2.01 -0.01 10.62
CA VAL A 87 0.98 -0.60 9.74
C VAL A 87 0.76 -2.07 10.11
N LYS A 88 -0.50 -2.48 10.12
CA LYS A 88 -0.92 -3.83 10.52
C LYS A 88 -1.79 -4.47 9.45
N LYS A 89 -1.85 -5.80 9.47
CA LYS A 89 -2.77 -6.59 8.65
C LYS A 89 -2.65 -6.28 7.16
N ILE A 90 -1.42 -6.24 6.66
CA ILE A 90 -1.16 -6.07 5.23
C ILE A 90 -1.69 -7.28 4.48
N ASP A 91 -2.50 -7.05 3.46
CA ASP A 91 -3.10 -8.14 2.67
C ASP A 91 -3.41 -7.64 1.26
N PHE A 92 -3.83 -8.56 0.40
CA PHE A 92 -4.32 -8.20 -0.92
C PHE A 92 -5.75 -7.71 -0.81
N ALA A 93 -6.09 -6.70 -1.62
CA ALA A 93 -7.45 -6.20 -1.74
C ALA A 93 -8.15 -6.89 -2.90
N ASP A 94 -9.44 -7.05 -2.79
CA ASP A 94 -10.26 -7.60 -3.88
C ASP A 94 -10.61 -6.55 -4.91
#